data_8d051a54c97072286a94e4e03bf985c0
#
_entry.id   8d051a54c97072286a94e4e03bf985c0
#
_cell.length_a   1.000
_cell.length_b   1.000
_cell.length_c   1.000
_cell.angle_alpha   90.00
_cell.angle_beta   90.00
_cell.angle_gamma   90.00
#
_symmetry.space_group_name_H-M   'P 1'
#
loop_
_entity.id
_entity.type
_entity.pdbx_description
1 polymer ?
#
loop_
_entity_poly.entity_id
_entity_poly.type
_entity_poly.pdbx_seq_one_letter_code
_entity_poly.pdbx_strand_id
1 'polypeptide(L)'
;MRLFHSVLLLLLLCPAVAAGQQGDGQQNSPCMPGMAMPGCPATPEKSGDGTPARQAGDQEPGMQIGKTGLMSMQGMRPQTFLQAIAHHATSGTSAEPNSTPTPMLMTETGSWMLMFHANIFVIDEQQSSPRGGDKLFSTNWLMPMAQRELGHGIFTVRAMLSLEPATITDRRYPLLFQQGETAFGVPIADSQHPHNFFMELAALYDLKLGERSLLSFYFAPVGDPAIGPTAYPHRASALENPVGTLGHHQEDSTHIADDVVTVGLAWRIVRLEGSGFLGREPDENRWTIHQAGIDSWSMRLAVQPGKNWSGQYSYARIKSPEALFPTENQERMTASVMYNRPLLDGNWTSTLLWGRTRSLEDDSIFNSYLLESTVRFHTRNYAWARVENAERSNQLILGENPLPPGFTEKPIGHVQAYTLGYDHDFDLIPHFASAVGAQFTTYGVPNILKPIYGSHPVGVALFVRFRPFSGKER
;
A
#
# COMPACT_ATOMS: atom_id res chain seq x y z
N MET A 1 15.91 -20.50 -15.00
CA MET A 1 16.85 -20.37 -13.87
C MET A 1 18.05 -19.43 -14.12
N ARG A 2 18.59 -19.30 -15.32
CA ARG A 2 19.73 -18.37 -15.59
C ARG A 2 19.33 -16.90 -15.77
N LEU A 3 18.11 -16.59 -16.18
CA LEU A 3 17.61 -15.19 -16.29
C LEU A 3 17.30 -14.54 -14.91
N PHE A 4 16.90 -15.34 -13.94
CA PHE A 4 16.60 -14.84 -12.59
C PHE A 4 17.82 -14.21 -11.88
N HIS A 5 19.02 -14.72 -12.14
CA HIS A 5 20.24 -14.18 -11.54
C HIS A 5 20.64 -12.81 -12.13
N SER A 6 20.30 -12.56 -13.40
CA SER A 6 20.68 -11.30 -14.07
C SER A 6 19.75 -10.13 -13.70
N VAL A 7 18.47 -10.38 -13.48
CA VAL A 7 17.50 -9.33 -13.08
C VAL A 7 17.67 -8.95 -11.61
N LEU A 8 17.96 -9.93 -10.74
CA LEU A 8 18.24 -9.64 -9.33
C LEU A 8 19.53 -8.82 -9.16
N LEU A 9 20.53 -9.00 -10.03
CA LEU A 9 21.78 -8.24 -10.02
C LEU A 9 21.58 -6.78 -10.49
N LEU A 10 20.64 -6.52 -11.41
CA LEU A 10 20.35 -5.15 -11.87
C LEU A 10 19.62 -4.31 -10.81
N LEU A 11 18.81 -4.92 -9.95
CA LEU A 11 18.12 -4.22 -8.85
C LEU A 11 19.02 -3.99 -7.63
N LEU A 12 20.12 -4.76 -7.51
CA LEU A 12 21.13 -4.59 -6.46
C LEU A 12 22.27 -3.67 -6.86
N LEU A 13 22.42 -3.36 -8.16
CA LEU A 13 23.45 -2.46 -8.71
C LEU A 13 22.91 -1.04 -8.93
N CYS A 14 22.20 -0.47 -7.95
CA CYS A 14 22.10 0.99 -7.88
C CYS A 14 23.46 1.52 -7.41
N PRO A 15 24.22 2.30 -8.22
CA PRO A 15 25.56 2.72 -7.84
C PRO A 15 25.49 3.61 -6.61
N ALA A 16 26.23 3.24 -5.59
CA ALA A 16 26.73 4.22 -4.64
C ALA A 16 27.53 5.23 -5.46
N VAL A 17 26.99 6.41 -5.68
CA VAL A 17 27.76 7.55 -6.17
C VAL A 17 28.78 7.87 -5.09
N ALA A 18 29.96 7.32 -5.23
CA ALA A 18 31.12 7.73 -4.49
C ALA A 18 31.46 9.15 -4.94
N ALA A 19 31.17 10.13 -4.11
CA ALA A 19 31.76 11.46 -4.24
C ALA A 19 33.29 11.30 -4.05
N GLY A 20 34.03 11.43 -5.14
CA GLY A 20 35.44 11.54 -5.13
C GLY A 20 35.88 12.81 -4.43
N GLN A 21 36.58 12.66 -3.33
CA GLN A 21 37.35 13.72 -2.73
C GLN A 21 38.63 13.94 -3.57
N GLN A 22 38.84 15.17 -4.00
CA GLN A 22 40.16 15.73 -4.18
C GLN A 22 40.31 16.93 -3.24
N GLY A 23 41.42 16.83 -2.49
CA GLY A 23 41.78 17.64 -1.39
C GLY A 23 42.34 19.03 -1.77
N ASP A 24 42.42 19.87 -0.79
CA ASP A 24 43.63 20.43 -0.22
C ASP A 24 43.32 21.38 0.93
N GLY A 25 43.94 21.09 2.03
CA GLY A 25 44.63 22.05 2.88
C GLY A 25 43.79 23.07 3.65
N GLN A 26 43.45 22.83 4.89
CA GLN A 26 43.91 23.53 6.07
C GLN A 26 43.17 23.04 7.31
N GLN A 27 43.91 22.40 8.21
CA GLN A 27 43.45 22.05 9.55
C GLN A 27 43.23 23.33 10.36
N ASN A 28 41.96 23.59 10.72
CA ASN A 28 41.61 24.41 11.86
C ASN A 28 40.98 23.50 12.92
N SER A 29 41.74 23.14 13.92
CA SER A 29 41.24 22.47 15.11
C SER A 29 40.38 23.46 15.92
N PRO A 30 39.16 23.08 16.38
CA PRO A 30 38.37 23.93 17.25
C PRO A 30 38.99 23.92 18.67
N CYS A 31 39.14 25.12 19.26
CA CYS A 31 39.51 25.29 20.65
C CYS A 31 38.46 24.68 21.58
N MET A 32 38.90 23.79 22.47
CA MET A 32 38.00 23.28 23.55
C MET A 32 38.06 24.23 24.74
N PRO A 33 36.91 24.50 25.43
CA PRO A 33 36.85 25.29 26.65
C PRO A 33 37.57 24.58 27.78
N GLY A 34 38.55 25.25 28.40
CA GLY A 34 39.21 24.78 29.63
C GLY A 34 40.67 24.36 29.49
N MET A 35 41.31 24.44 28.32
CA MET A 35 42.77 24.21 28.17
C MET A 35 43.48 25.44 27.64
N ALA A 36 44.50 25.90 28.37
CA ALA A 36 45.39 26.96 27.94
C ALA A 36 46.40 26.41 26.89
N MET A 37 46.21 26.83 25.62
CA MET A 37 47.16 26.59 24.55
C MET A 37 47.59 27.91 23.92
N PRO A 38 48.83 28.07 23.52
CA PRO A 38 49.32 29.31 22.91
C PRO A 38 48.66 29.56 21.55
N GLY A 39 47.90 30.68 21.48
CA GLY A 39 47.23 31.13 20.24
C GLY A 39 45.74 31.37 20.31
N CYS A 40 45.06 31.11 21.44
CA CYS A 40 43.66 31.44 21.62
C CYS A 40 43.48 32.74 22.46
N PRO A 41 42.61 33.70 22.09
CA PRO A 41 42.39 34.91 22.86
C PRO A 41 41.62 34.65 24.15
N ALA A 42 42.05 35.22 25.26
CA ALA A 42 41.40 35.14 26.56
C ALA A 42 40.11 35.99 26.60
N THR A 43 39.00 35.37 27.05
CA THR A 43 37.74 36.03 27.34
C THR A 43 37.70 36.47 28.82
N PRO A 44 37.20 37.69 29.17
CA PRO A 44 37.16 38.15 30.55
C PRO A 44 36.03 37.51 31.36
N GLU A 45 36.35 37.11 32.60
CA GLU A 45 35.38 36.68 33.62
C GLU A 45 34.47 37.83 34.03
N LYS A 46 33.16 37.57 34.02
CA LYS A 46 32.18 38.34 34.78
C LYS A 46 31.57 37.48 35.88
N SER A 47 31.91 37.84 37.09
CA SER A 47 31.23 37.37 38.30
C SER A 47 29.77 37.86 38.35
N GLY A 48 28.83 36.99 38.63
CA GLY A 48 27.43 37.33 38.86
C GLY A 48 26.64 36.14 39.34
N ASP A 49 26.31 36.16 40.59
CA ASP A 49 25.45 35.24 41.36
C ASP A 49 24.07 35.07 40.69
N GLY A 50 23.60 33.83 40.55
CA GLY A 50 22.26 33.59 40.02
C GLY A 50 21.98 32.12 39.76
N THR A 51 21.04 31.58 40.52
CA THR A 51 20.34 30.30 40.46
C THR A 51 20.34 29.61 39.09
N PRO A 52 20.56 28.29 38.99
CA PRO A 52 20.59 27.61 37.68
C PRO A 52 19.17 27.55 37.05
N ALA A 53 19.00 28.39 36.06
CA ALA A 53 17.88 28.23 35.13
C ALA A 53 18.04 26.89 34.37
N ARG A 54 17.05 26.04 34.45
CA ARG A 54 16.89 24.89 33.57
C ARG A 54 17.12 25.33 32.11
N GLN A 55 18.11 24.82 31.48
CA GLN A 55 18.26 24.91 30.02
C GLN A 55 16.97 24.34 29.39
N ALA A 56 16.25 25.24 28.72
CA ALA A 56 15.21 24.82 27.79
C ALA A 56 15.91 24.03 26.68
N GLY A 57 15.71 22.70 26.67
CA GLY A 57 16.09 21.88 25.54
C GLY A 57 15.35 22.37 24.32
N ASP A 58 16.03 22.33 23.20
CA ASP A 58 15.46 22.59 21.88
C ASP A 58 14.18 21.74 21.72
N GLN A 59 13.03 22.35 21.96
CA GLN A 59 11.75 21.79 21.59
C GLN A 59 11.64 21.91 20.08
N GLU A 60 11.75 20.81 19.37
CA GLU A 60 11.28 20.77 18.00
C GLU A 60 9.81 21.24 17.96
N PRO A 61 9.45 22.15 17.05
CA PRO A 61 8.11 22.71 17.03
C PRO A 61 7.12 21.62 16.64
N GLY A 62 6.22 21.26 17.56
CA GLY A 62 5.03 20.48 17.24
C GLY A 62 4.74 19.21 18.04
N MET A 63 5.50 18.89 19.09
CA MET A 63 5.20 17.71 19.88
C MET A 63 4.19 18.02 21.01
N GLN A 64 2.90 17.87 20.77
CA GLN A 64 1.91 17.74 21.84
C GLN A 64 1.66 16.26 22.11
N ILE A 65 2.02 15.82 23.33
CA ILE A 65 1.69 14.47 23.80
C ILE A 65 0.28 14.53 24.38
N GLY A 66 -0.67 13.84 23.76
CA GLY A 66 -2.03 13.73 24.25
C GLY A 66 -2.09 13.03 25.62
N LYS A 67 -3.25 13.11 26.31
CA LYS A 67 -3.47 12.51 27.64
C LYS A 67 -3.24 10.99 27.67
N THR A 68 -3.39 10.30 26.54
CA THR A 68 -3.12 8.90 26.39
C THR A 68 -1.63 8.58 26.20
N GLY A 69 -0.79 9.61 25.92
CA GLY A 69 0.61 9.44 25.51
C GLY A 69 0.74 8.79 24.11
N LEU A 70 -0.37 8.60 23.39
CA LEU A 70 -0.42 8.41 21.96
C LEU A 70 -0.39 9.81 21.35
N MET A 71 0.53 10.10 20.47
CA MET A 71 0.80 11.47 20.03
C MET A 71 -0.40 12.07 19.29
N SER A 72 -0.66 13.36 19.55
CA SER A 72 -1.37 14.21 18.61
C SER A 72 -0.56 14.30 17.31
N MET A 73 -1.15 13.90 16.18
CA MET A 73 -0.41 13.51 14.96
C MET A 73 -0.22 14.65 13.98
N GLN A 74 -0.16 15.89 14.44
CA GLN A 74 0.07 17.05 13.59
C GLN A 74 1.48 17.01 12.98
N GLY A 75 1.60 16.42 11.79
CA GLY A 75 2.80 16.51 10.96
C GLY A 75 3.98 15.62 11.38
N MET A 76 3.80 14.59 12.21
CA MET A 76 4.89 13.73 12.67
C MET A 76 4.76 12.29 12.15
N ARG A 77 5.88 11.79 11.61
CA ARG A 77 5.99 10.37 11.27
C ARG A 77 5.92 9.52 12.53
N PRO A 78 5.22 8.37 12.54
CA PRO A 78 5.23 7.44 13.65
C PRO A 78 6.66 7.03 14.03
N GLN A 79 6.99 7.05 15.31
CA GLN A 79 8.30 6.63 15.80
C GLN A 79 8.30 5.18 16.32
N THR A 80 7.14 4.66 16.63
CA THR A 80 6.93 3.30 17.11
C THR A 80 5.85 2.59 16.35
N PHE A 81 5.85 1.25 16.38
CA PHE A 81 4.81 0.46 15.75
C PHE A 81 3.41 0.77 16.29
N LEU A 82 3.28 1.00 17.59
CA LEU A 82 2.00 1.37 18.21
C LEU A 82 1.48 2.71 17.68
N GLN A 83 2.37 3.67 17.42
CA GLN A 83 2.00 4.94 16.79
C GLN A 83 1.61 4.74 15.32
N ALA A 84 2.29 3.86 14.57
CA ALA A 84 1.91 3.54 13.19
C ALA A 84 0.51 2.90 13.12
N ILE A 85 0.19 2.01 14.06
CA ILE A 85 -1.15 1.42 14.18
C ILE A 85 -2.18 2.54 14.42
N ALA A 86 -1.97 3.39 15.43
CA ALA A 86 -2.90 4.47 15.78
C ALA A 86 -2.98 5.58 14.72
N HIS A 87 -2.04 5.63 13.77
CA HIS A 87 -2.05 6.60 12.68
C HIS A 87 -3.08 6.28 11.59
N HIS A 88 -3.40 5.02 11.40
CA HIS A 88 -4.41 4.56 10.44
C HIS A 88 -4.23 5.12 9.01
N ALA A 89 -2.98 5.22 8.56
CA ALA A 89 -2.64 5.81 7.26
C ALA A 89 -3.10 4.99 6.05
N THR A 90 -3.50 3.74 6.27
CA THR A 90 -3.90 2.75 5.25
C THR A 90 -5.32 2.27 5.50
N SER A 91 -5.93 1.57 4.53
CA SER A 91 -7.21 0.87 4.73
C SER A 91 -7.09 -0.24 5.78
N GLY A 92 -8.23 -0.64 6.34
CA GLY A 92 -8.28 -1.71 7.34
C GLY A 92 -7.42 -1.42 8.56
N THR A 93 -6.64 -2.41 8.95
CA THR A 93 -5.76 -2.37 10.13
C THR A 93 -4.29 -2.61 9.77
N SER A 94 -3.91 -2.60 8.49
CA SER A 94 -2.52 -2.76 8.05
C SER A 94 -1.64 -1.56 8.43
N ALA A 95 -0.32 -1.75 8.44
CA ALA A 95 0.63 -0.69 8.77
C ALA A 95 1.90 -0.80 7.90
N GLU A 96 2.25 0.33 7.29
CA GLU A 96 3.50 0.53 6.57
C GLU A 96 4.70 0.69 7.55
N PRO A 97 5.96 0.56 7.09
CA PRO A 97 7.11 0.95 7.89
C PRO A 97 6.98 2.39 8.41
N ASN A 98 7.38 2.65 9.66
CA ASN A 98 7.24 3.98 10.30
C ASN A 98 7.91 5.12 9.52
N SER A 99 8.95 4.81 8.74
CA SER A 99 9.66 5.79 7.92
C SER A 99 8.95 6.13 6.61
N THR A 100 7.85 5.43 6.27
CA THR A 100 7.08 5.65 5.03
C THR A 100 6.41 7.02 5.09
N PRO A 101 6.60 7.86 4.06
CA PRO A 101 5.86 9.12 3.98
C PRO A 101 4.38 8.83 3.69
N THR A 102 3.50 9.59 4.35
CA THR A 102 2.06 9.50 4.13
C THR A 102 1.55 10.86 3.65
N PRO A 103 1.39 11.06 2.33
CA PRO A 103 0.90 12.32 1.80
C PRO A 103 -0.59 12.48 2.14
N MET A 104 -0.91 13.42 3.05
CA MET A 104 -2.28 13.73 3.44
C MET A 104 -2.42 15.18 3.90
N LEU A 105 -3.61 15.74 3.73
CA LEU A 105 -3.98 17.02 4.33
C LEU A 105 -4.48 16.77 5.75
N MET A 106 -4.04 17.59 6.70
CA MET A 106 -4.41 17.47 8.11
C MET A 106 -4.80 18.81 8.68
N THR A 107 -5.87 18.85 9.47
CA THR A 107 -6.30 20.05 10.19
C THR A 107 -6.97 19.68 11.50
N GLU A 108 -6.86 20.56 12.51
CA GLU A 108 -7.53 20.38 13.80
C GLU A 108 -8.78 21.26 13.88
N THR A 109 -9.86 20.68 14.42
CA THR A 109 -11.11 21.38 14.70
C THR A 109 -11.64 20.93 16.06
N GLY A 110 -11.47 21.79 17.08
CA GLY A 110 -11.78 21.45 18.47
C GLY A 110 -10.92 20.27 18.95
N SER A 111 -11.54 19.16 19.35
CA SER A 111 -10.83 17.94 19.80
C SER A 111 -10.65 16.91 18.68
N TRP A 112 -10.97 17.25 17.44
CA TRP A 112 -10.86 16.36 16.31
C TRP A 112 -9.67 16.73 15.43
N MET A 113 -8.88 15.72 15.04
CA MET A 113 -7.96 15.75 13.93
C MET A 113 -8.70 15.27 12.69
N LEU A 114 -8.81 16.12 11.68
CA LEU A 114 -9.37 15.79 10.38
C LEU A 114 -8.23 15.50 9.42
N MET A 115 -8.34 14.43 8.68
CA MET A 115 -7.32 13.98 7.72
C MET A 115 -8.00 13.66 6.40
N PHE A 116 -7.31 13.95 5.31
CA PHE A 116 -7.78 13.63 3.97
C PHE A 116 -6.60 13.23 3.10
N HIS A 117 -6.68 12.05 2.52
CA HIS A 117 -5.79 11.69 1.44
C HIS A 117 -6.53 10.98 0.29
N ALA A 118 -5.91 10.99 -0.88
CA ALA A 118 -6.51 10.51 -2.10
C ALA A 118 -5.43 10.19 -3.12
N ASN A 119 -5.75 9.39 -4.10
CA ASN A 119 -4.97 9.21 -5.30
C ASN A 119 -5.92 9.05 -6.48
N ILE A 120 -5.71 9.84 -7.53
CA ILE A 120 -6.59 9.89 -8.70
C ILE A 120 -5.70 9.82 -9.93
N PHE A 121 -5.93 8.82 -10.77
CA PHE A 121 -5.31 8.68 -12.07
C PHE A 121 -6.35 8.87 -13.17
N VAL A 122 -5.96 9.54 -14.24
CA VAL A 122 -6.65 9.50 -15.55
C VAL A 122 -5.68 8.84 -16.51
N ILE A 123 -6.06 7.70 -17.06
CA ILE A 123 -5.17 6.74 -17.71
C ILE A 123 -5.63 6.48 -19.13
N ASP A 124 -4.72 6.56 -20.09
CA ASP A 124 -4.84 5.97 -21.43
C ASP A 124 -4.03 4.67 -21.42
N GLU A 125 -4.72 3.54 -21.29
CA GLU A 125 -4.14 2.19 -21.25
C GLU A 125 -4.24 1.53 -22.60
N GLN A 126 -3.12 0.99 -23.10
CA GLN A 126 -3.01 0.28 -24.36
C GLN A 126 -2.33 -1.06 -24.17
N GLN A 127 -3.04 -2.15 -24.44
CA GLN A 127 -2.56 -3.52 -24.29
C GLN A 127 -2.46 -4.18 -25.67
N SER A 128 -1.24 -4.56 -26.09
CA SER A 128 -1.02 -5.29 -27.35
C SER A 128 -1.35 -6.77 -27.15
N SER A 129 -1.89 -7.43 -28.11
CA SER A 129 -2.20 -8.87 -28.15
C SER A 129 -3.49 -9.04 -28.93
N PRO A 130 -3.79 -10.20 -29.54
CA PRO A 130 -5.15 -10.52 -30.02
C PRO A 130 -6.23 -10.39 -28.95
N ARG A 131 -5.85 -10.44 -27.66
CA ARG A 131 -6.72 -10.29 -26.47
C ARG A 131 -6.53 -8.94 -25.79
N GLY A 132 -5.71 -8.06 -26.35
CA GLY A 132 -5.49 -6.72 -25.83
C GLY A 132 -6.63 -5.77 -26.18
N GLY A 133 -6.55 -4.57 -25.64
CA GLY A 133 -7.50 -3.48 -25.85
C GLY A 133 -6.90 -2.15 -25.45
N ASP A 134 -7.62 -1.08 -25.77
CA ASP A 134 -7.28 0.29 -25.38
C ASP A 134 -8.47 0.95 -24.69
N LYS A 135 -8.20 1.78 -23.68
CA LYS A 135 -9.24 2.52 -22.97
C LYS A 135 -8.69 3.73 -22.23
N LEU A 136 -9.46 4.82 -22.29
CA LEU A 136 -9.31 5.98 -21.41
C LEU A 136 -10.27 5.83 -20.24
N PHE A 137 -9.75 5.85 -19.01
CA PHE A 137 -10.53 5.68 -17.77
C PHE A 137 -9.83 6.36 -16.59
N SER A 138 -10.46 6.30 -15.40
CA SER A 138 -9.85 6.78 -14.16
C SER A 138 -9.91 5.71 -13.09
N THR A 139 -8.77 5.39 -12.49
CA THR A 139 -8.70 4.73 -11.18
C THR A 139 -8.55 5.80 -10.11
N ASN A 140 -9.27 5.65 -9.00
CA ASN A 140 -9.27 6.70 -7.99
C ASN A 140 -9.79 6.19 -6.64
N TRP A 141 -9.32 6.85 -5.58
CA TRP A 141 -9.88 6.71 -4.24
C TRP A 141 -9.67 7.99 -3.43
N LEU A 142 -10.59 8.24 -2.51
CA LEU A 142 -10.67 9.40 -1.63
C LEU A 142 -10.90 8.89 -0.21
N MET A 143 -10.06 9.27 0.77
CA MET A 143 -10.16 8.79 2.15
C MET A 143 -10.20 9.94 3.17
N PRO A 144 -11.37 10.50 3.48
CA PRO A 144 -11.59 11.36 4.64
C PRO A 144 -11.55 10.55 5.94
N MET A 145 -10.90 11.10 6.97
CA MET A 145 -10.81 10.54 8.31
C MET A 145 -11.00 11.61 9.36
N ALA A 146 -11.57 11.22 10.50
CA ALA A 146 -11.65 12.05 11.70
C ALA A 146 -11.21 11.22 12.92
N GLN A 147 -10.28 11.75 13.69
CA GLN A 147 -9.69 11.09 14.84
C GLN A 147 -9.74 11.98 16.08
N ARG A 148 -9.96 11.39 17.26
CA ARG A 148 -9.90 12.09 18.55
C ARG A 148 -9.50 11.17 19.68
N GLU A 149 -8.95 11.73 20.73
CA GLU A 149 -8.81 11.00 21.99
C GLU A 149 -10.19 10.76 22.64
N LEU A 150 -10.41 9.53 23.11
CA LEU A 150 -11.62 9.13 23.80
C LEU A 150 -11.25 8.20 24.97
N GLY A 151 -11.41 8.68 26.21
CA GLY A 151 -11.01 7.93 27.41
C GLY A 151 -9.51 7.62 27.43
N HIS A 152 -9.14 6.34 27.46
CA HIS A 152 -7.75 5.87 27.46
C HIS A 152 -7.30 5.40 26.06
N GLY A 153 -8.00 5.79 25.01
CA GLY A 153 -7.71 5.37 23.65
C GLY A 153 -7.92 6.47 22.63
N ILE A 154 -7.78 6.09 21.37
CA ILE A 154 -8.04 6.93 20.21
C ILE A 154 -9.23 6.34 19.46
N PHE A 155 -10.21 7.18 19.17
CA PHE A 155 -11.35 6.86 18.32
C PHE A 155 -11.15 7.49 16.95
N THR A 156 -11.33 6.68 15.91
CA THR A 156 -11.20 7.11 14.51
C THR A 156 -12.44 6.70 13.74
N VAL A 157 -12.94 7.59 12.89
CA VAL A 157 -13.93 7.30 11.85
C VAL A 157 -13.25 7.53 10.52
N ARG A 158 -13.41 6.58 9.60
CA ARG A 158 -12.78 6.62 8.28
C ARG A 158 -13.77 6.16 7.21
N ALA A 159 -13.74 6.86 6.08
CA ALA A 159 -14.40 6.41 4.86
C ALA A 159 -13.40 6.38 3.73
N MET A 160 -13.45 5.37 2.88
CA MET A 160 -12.73 5.32 1.61
C MET A 160 -13.74 5.12 0.49
N LEU A 161 -13.70 6.02 -0.48
CA LEU A 161 -14.68 6.10 -1.56
C LEU A 161 -13.97 6.06 -2.91
N SER A 162 -14.57 5.42 -3.91
CA SER A 162 -14.07 5.44 -5.29
C SER A 162 -15.15 5.87 -6.26
N LEU A 163 -14.80 6.69 -7.24
CA LEU A 163 -15.65 7.07 -8.36
C LEU A 163 -15.45 6.17 -9.58
N GLU A 164 -14.70 5.08 -9.47
CA GLU A 164 -14.47 4.14 -10.58
C GLU A 164 -15.77 3.59 -11.19
N PRO A 165 -16.85 3.30 -10.42
CA PRO A 165 -18.11 2.87 -11.01
C PRO A 165 -18.72 3.89 -11.97
N ALA A 166 -18.39 5.18 -11.85
CA ALA A 166 -18.81 6.26 -12.73
C ALA A 166 -17.82 6.58 -13.85
N THR A 167 -16.53 6.26 -13.66
CA THR A 167 -15.45 6.65 -14.59
C THR A 167 -14.96 5.50 -15.47
N ILE A 168 -15.30 4.26 -15.13
CA ILE A 168 -14.96 3.05 -15.89
C ILE A 168 -16.23 2.54 -16.57
N THR A 169 -16.37 2.84 -17.85
CA THR A 169 -17.48 2.33 -18.69
C THR A 169 -17.37 0.81 -18.86
N ASP A 170 -18.47 0.15 -19.25
CA ASP A 170 -18.53 -1.29 -19.52
C ASP A 170 -18.06 -2.17 -18.35
N ARG A 171 -18.06 -1.61 -17.12
CA ARG A 171 -17.68 -2.27 -15.86
C ARG A 171 -16.30 -2.93 -15.87
N ARG A 172 -15.39 -2.51 -16.76
CA ARG A 172 -14.03 -3.08 -16.86
C ARG A 172 -13.09 -2.18 -17.66
N TYR A 173 -11.80 -2.38 -17.46
CA TYR A 173 -10.74 -1.79 -18.28
C TYR A 173 -9.72 -2.87 -18.67
N PRO A 174 -9.04 -2.76 -19.82
CA PRO A 174 -8.11 -3.77 -20.31
C PRO A 174 -6.90 -3.93 -19.38
N LEU A 175 -6.63 -5.16 -18.99
CA LEU A 175 -5.45 -5.53 -18.21
C LEU A 175 -5.18 -7.02 -18.47
N LEU A 176 -4.21 -7.32 -19.32
CA LEU A 176 -3.92 -8.67 -19.78
C LEU A 176 -3.68 -9.63 -18.61
N PHE A 177 -4.20 -10.85 -18.77
CA PHE A 177 -4.07 -11.98 -17.84
C PHE A 177 -4.79 -11.81 -16.50
N GLN A 178 -5.62 -10.79 -16.32
CA GLN A 178 -6.56 -10.74 -15.18
C GLN A 178 -7.74 -11.69 -15.44
N GLN A 179 -8.25 -12.30 -14.37
CA GLN A 179 -9.33 -13.29 -14.37
C GLN A 179 -9.98 -13.38 -12.99
N GLY A 180 -11.10 -14.11 -12.86
CA GLY A 180 -11.74 -14.41 -11.58
C GLY A 180 -12.95 -13.54 -11.28
N GLU A 181 -13.32 -12.61 -12.17
CA GLU A 181 -14.40 -11.65 -11.96
C GLU A 181 -15.49 -11.75 -13.03
N THR A 182 -16.59 -11.01 -12.83
CA THR A 182 -17.70 -10.94 -13.79
C THR A 182 -18.03 -9.50 -14.16
N ALA A 183 -18.58 -9.34 -15.37
CA ALA A 183 -19.28 -8.15 -15.81
C ALA A 183 -20.50 -8.56 -16.65
N PHE A 184 -21.67 -7.97 -16.36
CA PHE A 184 -22.95 -8.32 -17.01
C PHE A 184 -23.30 -9.82 -16.91
N GLY A 185 -22.92 -10.47 -15.81
CA GLY A 185 -23.20 -11.89 -15.53
C GLY A 185 -22.32 -12.88 -16.29
N VAL A 186 -21.27 -12.42 -16.98
CA VAL A 186 -20.32 -13.27 -17.70
C VAL A 186 -18.90 -13.08 -17.14
N PRO A 187 -18.05 -14.11 -17.21
CA PRO A 187 -16.64 -13.97 -16.82
C PRO A 187 -15.96 -12.86 -17.59
N ILE A 188 -15.10 -12.08 -16.93
CA ILE A 188 -14.14 -11.21 -17.59
C ILE A 188 -12.77 -11.86 -17.54
N ALA A 189 -12.04 -11.72 -18.65
CA ALA A 189 -10.66 -12.14 -18.79
C ALA A 189 -9.90 -11.02 -19.52
N ASP A 190 -8.62 -10.82 -19.16
CA ASP A 190 -7.81 -9.74 -19.72
C ASP A 190 -8.35 -8.34 -19.42
N SER A 191 -9.09 -8.25 -18.34
CA SER A 191 -9.71 -7.00 -17.88
C SER A 191 -9.83 -7.01 -16.37
N GLN A 192 -9.78 -5.81 -15.78
CA GLN A 192 -10.03 -5.57 -14.37
C GLN A 192 -11.34 -4.80 -14.19
N HIS A 193 -12.12 -5.20 -13.20
CA HIS A 193 -13.35 -4.50 -12.79
C HIS A 193 -13.03 -3.22 -11.99
N PRO A 194 -13.98 -2.25 -11.89
CA PRO A 194 -13.85 -1.09 -11.02
C PRO A 194 -13.98 -1.48 -9.53
N HIS A 195 -13.33 -0.73 -8.67
CA HIS A 195 -13.61 -0.78 -7.23
C HIS A 195 -15.05 -0.35 -6.92
N ASN A 196 -15.54 -0.75 -5.76
CA ASN A 196 -16.84 -0.29 -5.27
C ASN A 196 -16.77 1.20 -4.89
N PHE A 197 -17.91 1.90 -4.98
CA PHE A 197 -18.04 3.27 -4.49
C PHE A 197 -17.66 3.35 -3.00
N PHE A 198 -18.20 2.46 -2.19
CA PHE A 198 -17.78 2.31 -0.81
C PHE A 198 -16.68 1.25 -0.73
N MET A 199 -15.44 1.68 -0.64
CA MET A 199 -14.30 0.78 -0.41
C MET A 199 -14.12 0.50 1.09
N GLU A 200 -14.41 1.51 1.93
CA GLU A 200 -14.39 1.36 3.38
C GLU A 200 -15.31 2.38 4.05
N LEU A 201 -16.04 1.93 5.06
CA LEU A 201 -16.73 2.74 6.06
C LEU A 201 -16.41 2.13 7.42
N ALA A 202 -15.58 2.77 8.24
CA ALA A 202 -15.06 2.15 9.46
C ALA A 202 -15.11 3.05 10.69
N ALA A 203 -15.32 2.41 11.83
CA ALA A 203 -15.07 2.96 13.16
C ALA A 203 -13.98 2.13 13.84
N LEU A 204 -12.96 2.80 14.37
CA LEU A 204 -11.80 2.17 15.01
C LEU A 204 -11.63 2.72 16.43
N TYR A 205 -11.20 1.85 17.34
CA TYR A 205 -10.85 2.27 18.69
C TYR A 205 -9.58 1.57 19.15
N ASP A 206 -8.54 2.34 19.40
CA ASP A 206 -7.26 1.87 19.90
C ASP A 206 -7.12 2.18 21.38
N LEU A 207 -7.25 1.17 22.22
CA LEU A 207 -7.15 1.24 23.67
C LEU A 207 -5.70 1.02 24.12
N LYS A 208 -5.09 2.02 24.75
CA LYS A 208 -3.78 1.89 25.36
C LYS A 208 -3.87 1.05 26.64
N LEU A 209 -3.28 -0.15 26.64
CA LEU A 209 -3.21 -1.02 27.82
C LEU A 209 -1.99 -0.71 28.73
N GLY A 210 -0.99 -0.01 28.18
CA GLY A 210 0.24 0.37 28.85
C GLY A 210 1.21 1.02 27.87
N GLU A 211 2.44 1.32 28.30
CA GLU A 211 3.45 1.99 27.46
C GLU A 211 3.85 1.20 26.19
N ARG A 212 3.63 -0.11 26.21
CA ARG A 212 4.13 -1.03 25.18
C ARG A 212 3.04 -1.92 24.59
N SER A 213 1.77 -1.66 24.87
CA SER A 213 0.66 -2.53 24.48
C SER A 213 -0.55 -1.72 24.03
N LEU A 214 -1.19 -2.14 22.95
CA LEU A 214 -2.36 -1.55 22.36
C LEU A 214 -3.37 -2.64 22.01
N LEU A 215 -4.63 -2.46 22.39
CA LEU A 215 -5.75 -3.30 21.98
C LEU A 215 -6.59 -2.49 20.97
N SER A 216 -6.75 -3.02 19.79
CA SER A 216 -7.45 -2.35 18.70
C SER A 216 -8.75 -3.06 18.36
N PHE A 217 -9.79 -2.29 18.11
CA PHE A 217 -11.07 -2.74 17.58
C PHE A 217 -11.35 -2.02 16.26
N TYR A 218 -11.77 -2.75 15.27
CA TYR A 218 -12.18 -2.24 13.97
C TYR A 218 -13.53 -2.84 13.62
N PHE A 219 -14.46 -1.99 13.26
CA PHE A 219 -15.79 -2.35 12.79
C PHE A 219 -16.08 -1.61 11.49
N ALA A 220 -16.49 -2.33 10.46
CA ALA A 220 -16.78 -1.77 9.15
C ALA A 220 -17.93 -2.54 8.47
N PRO A 221 -19.06 -1.88 8.16
CA PRO A 221 -20.07 -2.44 7.24
C PRO A 221 -19.49 -2.85 5.89
N VAL A 222 -18.48 -2.11 5.42
CA VAL A 222 -17.60 -2.47 4.31
C VAL A 222 -16.19 -2.02 4.67
N GLY A 223 -15.19 -2.88 4.44
CA GLY A 223 -13.82 -2.58 4.82
C GLY A 223 -12.82 -3.68 4.49
N ASP A 224 -11.67 -3.63 5.15
CA ASP A 224 -10.50 -4.46 4.86
C ASP A 224 -10.21 -5.37 6.06
N PRO A 225 -10.48 -6.68 5.99
CA PRO A 225 -10.17 -7.62 7.05
C PRO A 225 -8.64 -7.84 7.17
N ALA A 226 -8.20 -8.43 8.29
CA ALA A 226 -6.78 -8.69 8.55
C ALA A 226 -6.25 -9.84 7.67
N ILE A 227 -6.17 -9.59 6.35
CA ILE A 227 -5.59 -10.48 5.33
C ILE A 227 -4.60 -9.67 4.49
N GLY A 228 -3.44 -10.24 4.23
CA GLY A 228 -2.46 -9.59 3.35
C GLY A 228 -1.70 -8.44 3.99
N PRO A 229 -0.82 -7.82 3.20
CA PRO A 229 -0.16 -6.57 3.53
C PRO A 229 -1.12 -5.39 3.38
N THR A 230 -0.60 -4.18 3.45
CA THR A 230 -1.29 -2.98 2.95
C THR A 230 -1.73 -3.23 1.51
N ALA A 231 -3.01 -3.00 1.22
CA ALA A 231 -3.58 -3.15 -0.13
C ALA A 231 -2.88 -2.22 -1.13
N TYR A 232 -2.78 -2.64 -2.39
CA TYR A 232 -1.99 -1.94 -3.40
C TYR A 232 -2.33 -0.44 -3.56
N PRO A 233 -3.59 0.02 -3.41
CA PRO A 233 -3.91 1.45 -3.52
C PRO A 233 -3.23 2.32 -2.45
N HIS A 234 -2.89 1.74 -1.30
CA HIS A 234 -2.23 2.41 -0.16
C HIS A 234 -0.77 1.99 0.03
N ARG A 235 -0.34 0.90 -0.59
CA ARG A 235 1.03 0.37 -0.42
C ARG A 235 2.04 1.31 -1.07
N ALA A 236 2.97 1.82 -0.26
CA ALA A 236 3.89 2.87 -0.69
C ALA A 236 4.72 2.51 -1.92
N SER A 237 5.06 1.22 -2.13
CA SER A 237 5.77 0.74 -3.32
C SER A 237 4.90 0.64 -4.56
N ALA A 238 3.57 0.68 -4.42
CA ALA A 238 2.59 0.60 -5.51
C ALA A 238 1.90 1.93 -5.81
N LEU A 239 2.04 2.94 -4.95
CA LEU A 239 1.23 4.16 -4.95
C LEU A 239 1.34 4.98 -6.25
N GLU A 240 2.42 4.80 -7.01
CA GLU A 240 2.67 5.44 -8.31
C GLU A 240 2.20 4.58 -9.49
N ASN A 241 1.82 3.32 -9.26
CA ASN A 241 1.31 2.45 -10.33
C ASN A 241 -0.16 2.77 -10.59
N PRO A 242 -0.54 3.08 -11.84
CA PRO A 242 -1.91 3.45 -12.17
C PRO A 242 -2.89 2.28 -12.16
N VAL A 243 -2.39 1.03 -12.22
CA VAL A 243 -3.20 -0.20 -12.29
C VAL A 243 -2.74 -1.23 -11.26
N GLY A 244 -3.65 -2.14 -10.88
CA GLY A 244 -3.41 -3.20 -9.91
C GLY A 244 -2.32 -4.19 -10.31
N THR A 245 -1.96 -5.07 -9.37
CA THR A 245 -0.98 -6.15 -9.58
C THR A 245 -1.60 -7.28 -10.39
N LEU A 246 -0.79 -8.01 -11.14
CA LEU A 246 -1.21 -9.23 -11.83
C LEU A 246 -1.74 -10.26 -10.82
N GLY A 247 -1.06 -10.41 -9.67
CA GLY A 247 -1.41 -11.34 -8.61
C GLY A 247 -2.48 -10.88 -7.62
N HIS A 248 -3.19 -9.78 -7.89
CA HIS A 248 -4.14 -9.16 -6.97
C HIS A 248 -5.07 -10.14 -6.26
N HIS A 249 -5.67 -11.10 -6.99
CA HIS A 249 -6.59 -12.09 -6.42
C HIS A 249 -5.96 -13.05 -5.41
N GLN A 250 -4.67 -13.29 -5.48
CA GLN A 250 -3.93 -14.11 -4.50
C GLN A 250 -3.30 -13.28 -3.37
N GLU A 251 -3.12 -11.99 -3.59
CA GLU A 251 -2.30 -11.11 -2.75
C GLU A 251 -3.11 -10.25 -1.79
N ASP A 252 -4.08 -9.49 -2.31
CA ASP A 252 -4.80 -8.46 -1.55
C ASP A 252 -6.23 -8.16 -2.03
N SER A 253 -6.90 -9.06 -2.76
CA SER A 253 -8.26 -8.81 -3.30
C SER A 253 -9.34 -8.62 -2.23
N THR A 254 -9.15 -9.17 -1.03
CA THR A 254 -10.09 -9.03 0.09
C THR A 254 -10.06 -7.65 0.76
N HIS A 255 -9.33 -6.67 0.23
CA HIS A 255 -9.29 -5.31 0.80
C HIS A 255 -10.64 -4.55 0.74
N ILE A 256 -11.66 -5.10 0.06
CA ILE A 256 -13.05 -4.66 0.12
C ILE A 256 -13.90 -5.89 0.44
N ALA A 257 -14.28 -6.04 1.70
CA ALA A 257 -15.17 -7.08 2.18
C ALA A 257 -16.29 -6.44 3.01
N ASP A 258 -17.44 -7.10 3.08
CA ASP A 258 -18.59 -6.62 3.85
C ASP A 258 -18.60 -7.25 5.27
N ASP A 259 -19.33 -6.60 6.20
CA ASP A 259 -19.53 -7.04 7.59
C ASP A 259 -18.24 -7.35 8.37
N VAL A 260 -17.22 -6.49 8.25
CA VAL A 260 -15.89 -6.73 8.84
C VAL A 260 -15.83 -6.33 10.31
N VAL A 261 -15.36 -7.24 11.15
CA VAL A 261 -14.98 -6.97 12.54
C VAL A 261 -13.58 -7.52 12.78
N THR A 262 -12.66 -6.67 13.26
CA THR A 262 -11.29 -7.08 13.58
C THR A 262 -10.95 -6.70 15.01
N VAL A 263 -10.26 -7.61 15.73
CA VAL A 263 -9.63 -7.35 17.02
C VAL A 263 -8.15 -7.61 16.88
N GLY A 264 -7.32 -6.67 17.37
CA GLY A 264 -5.88 -6.75 17.31
C GLY A 264 -5.23 -6.45 18.66
N LEU A 265 -4.23 -7.24 19.03
CA LEU A 265 -3.38 -6.99 20.20
C LEU A 265 -1.95 -6.74 19.74
N ALA A 266 -1.45 -5.54 20.00
CA ALA A 266 -0.08 -5.17 19.71
C ALA A 266 0.76 -5.09 20.97
N TRP A 267 1.99 -5.60 20.89
CA TRP A 267 2.99 -5.49 21.93
C TRP A 267 4.35 -5.16 21.33
N ARG A 268 4.87 -3.98 21.65
CA ARG A 268 6.13 -3.45 21.11
C ARG A 268 6.15 -3.45 19.58
N ILE A 269 6.77 -4.45 18.97
CA ILE A 269 7.02 -4.59 17.55
C ILE A 269 6.16 -5.66 16.87
N VAL A 270 5.29 -6.32 17.60
CA VAL A 270 4.46 -7.45 17.13
C VAL A 270 2.99 -7.12 17.32
N ARG A 271 2.14 -7.48 16.34
CA ARG A 271 0.68 -7.42 16.42
C ARG A 271 0.07 -8.72 15.94
N LEU A 272 -0.86 -9.27 16.73
CA LEU A 272 -1.71 -10.38 16.32
C LEU A 272 -3.14 -9.84 16.13
N GLU A 273 -3.77 -10.20 15.03
CA GLU A 273 -5.12 -9.77 14.66
C GLU A 273 -5.96 -10.97 14.28
N GLY A 274 -7.27 -10.87 14.54
CA GLY A 274 -8.27 -11.79 14.05
C GLY A 274 -9.46 -11.03 13.49
N SER A 275 -9.95 -11.42 12.32
CA SER A 275 -11.12 -10.82 11.67
C SER A 275 -12.20 -11.84 11.40
N GLY A 276 -13.47 -11.42 11.54
CA GLY A 276 -14.62 -12.06 10.94
C GLY A 276 -15.20 -11.13 9.88
N PHE A 277 -15.68 -11.67 8.76
CA PHE A 277 -16.21 -10.90 7.64
C PHE A 277 -17.13 -11.75 6.75
N LEU A 278 -17.87 -11.12 5.84
CA LEU A 278 -18.60 -11.81 4.78
C LEU A 278 -17.59 -12.20 3.67
N GLY A 279 -17.49 -13.50 3.38
CA GLY A 279 -16.48 -14.02 2.45
C GLY A 279 -16.73 -13.72 0.98
N ARG A 280 -18.00 -13.58 0.60
CA ARG A 280 -18.37 -13.27 -0.78
C ARG A 280 -17.81 -11.91 -1.18
N GLU A 281 -17.10 -11.84 -2.28
CA GLU A 281 -16.65 -10.60 -2.90
C GLU A 281 -17.86 -9.73 -3.33
N PRO A 282 -17.72 -8.40 -3.32
CA PRO A 282 -18.78 -7.50 -3.75
C PRO A 282 -19.26 -7.82 -5.16
N ASP A 283 -20.58 -7.71 -5.38
CA ASP A 283 -21.18 -8.01 -6.68
C ASP A 283 -20.91 -6.91 -7.73
N GLU A 284 -21.45 -7.10 -8.93
CA GLU A 284 -21.30 -6.16 -10.04
C GLU A 284 -22.00 -4.80 -9.82
N ASN A 285 -22.88 -4.68 -8.82
CA ASN A 285 -23.48 -3.41 -8.42
C ASN A 285 -22.55 -2.65 -7.47
N ARG A 286 -21.54 -2.03 -8.02
CA ARG A 286 -20.46 -1.36 -7.31
C ARG A 286 -20.90 -0.13 -6.47
N TRP A 287 -22.20 0.18 -6.40
CA TRP A 287 -22.76 1.31 -5.65
C TRP A 287 -23.34 0.94 -4.29
N THR A 288 -23.52 -0.34 -3.99
CA THR A 288 -24.19 -0.85 -2.80
C THR A 288 -23.22 -1.54 -1.84
N ILE A 289 -23.62 -1.63 -0.59
CA ILE A 289 -22.98 -2.44 0.46
C ILE A 289 -23.89 -3.64 0.68
N HIS A 290 -23.33 -4.84 0.72
CA HIS A 290 -24.07 -6.07 0.96
C HIS A 290 -23.85 -6.51 2.41
N GLN A 291 -24.98 -6.78 3.10
CA GLN A 291 -24.94 -7.30 4.46
C GLN A 291 -25.64 -8.66 4.48
N ALA A 292 -24.89 -9.71 4.79
CA ALA A 292 -25.40 -11.07 4.88
C ALA A 292 -24.86 -11.83 6.11
N GLY A 293 -24.11 -11.13 6.94
CA GLY A 293 -23.52 -11.66 8.16
C GLY A 293 -22.15 -12.33 7.95
N ILE A 294 -21.42 -12.45 9.04
CA ILE A 294 -20.06 -13.00 9.08
C ILE A 294 -20.12 -14.51 8.85
N ASP A 295 -19.39 -15.01 7.85
CA ASP A 295 -19.28 -16.42 7.51
C ASP A 295 -17.85 -16.90 7.26
N SER A 296 -16.90 -15.98 7.27
CA SER A 296 -15.47 -16.17 6.98
C SER A 296 -14.60 -15.56 8.06
N TRP A 297 -13.35 -15.97 8.13
CA TRP A 297 -12.44 -15.48 9.14
C TRP A 297 -10.99 -15.44 8.65
N SER A 298 -10.19 -14.60 9.29
CA SER A 298 -8.75 -14.51 9.07
C SER A 298 -7.97 -14.26 10.36
N MET A 299 -6.67 -14.53 10.27
CA MET A 299 -5.67 -14.16 11.28
C MET A 299 -4.45 -13.55 10.58
N ARG A 300 -3.89 -12.49 11.17
CA ARG A 300 -2.65 -11.86 10.69
C ARG A 300 -1.68 -11.63 11.84
N LEU A 301 -0.43 -12.04 11.64
CA LEU A 301 0.70 -11.69 12.46
C LEU A 301 1.50 -10.62 11.72
N ALA A 302 1.63 -9.42 12.31
CA ALA A 302 2.44 -8.33 11.78
C ALA A 302 3.61 -8.04 12.71
N VAL A 303 4.76 -7.69 12.12
CA VAL A 303 5.99 -7.37 12.86
C VAL A 303 6.64 -6.12 12.28
N GLN A 304 7.19 -5.26 13.14
CA GLN A 304 7.94 -4.08 12.75
C GLN A 304 9.26 -4.01 13.53
N PRO A 305 10.30 -4.73 13.09
CA PRO A 305 11.56 -4.88 13.84
C PRO A 305 12.36 -3.58 13.93
N GLY A 306 12.02 -2.59 13.13
CA GLY A 306 12.63 -1.25 13.11
C GLY A 306 11.82 -0.29 12.26
N LYS A 307 12.17 0.99 12.30
CA LYS A 307 11.42 2.04 11.60
C LYS A 307 11.30 1.87 10.08
N ASN A 308 12.21 1.14 9.46
CA ASN A 308 12.30 0.99 8.02
C ASN A 308 11.73 -0.34 7.50
N TRP A 309 11.29 -1.24 8.36
CA TRP A 309 10.85 -2.57 7.99
C TRP A 309 9.49 -2.89 8.59
N SER A 310 8.62 -3.46 7.79
CA SER A 310 7.37 -4.08 8.24
C SER A 310 7.21 -5.43 7.54
N GLY A 311 6.64 -6.39 8.21
CA GLY A 311 6.38 -7.71 7.65
C GLY A 311 5.09 -8.28 8.20
N GLN A 312 4.46 -9.18 7.46
CA GLN A 312 3.27 -9.89 7.91
C GLN A 312 3.22 -11.31 7.34
N TYR A 313 2.46 -12.15 8.04
CA TYR A 313 1.91 -13.41 7.55
C TYR A 313 0.43 -13.47 7.90
N SER A 314 -0.41 -13.83 6.94
CA SER A 314 -1.84 -14.03 7.18
C SER A 314 -2.35 -15.35 6.64
N TYR A 315 -3.42 -15.83 7.26
CA TYR A 315 -4.19 -16.99 6.85
C TYR A 315 -5.67 -16.65 6.94
N ALA A 316 -6.44 -17.04 5.93
CA ALA A 316 -7.89 -16.89 5.91
C ALA A 316 -8.58 -18.14 5.41
N ARG A 317 -9.79 -18.39 5.93
CA ARG A 317 -10.74 -19.33 5.38
C ARG A 317 -11.97 -18.55 4.93
N ILE A 318 -12.22 -18.57 3.62
CA ILE A 318 -13.19 -17.74 2.94
C ILE A 318 -14.27 -18.61 2.34
N LYS A 319 -15.52 -18.30 2.64
CA LYS A 319 -16.66 -19.02 2.12
C LYS A 319 -17.16 -18.35 0.84
N SER A 320 -17.25 -19.14 -0.23
CA SER A 320 -17.87 -18.71 -1.50
C SER A 320 -17.44 -17.32 -1.98
N PRO A 321 -16.12 -17.02 -2.11
CA PRO A 321 -15.68 -15.67 -2.45
C PRO A 321 -16.11 -15.27 -3.87
N GLU A 322 -16.03 -16.16 -4.84
CA GLU A 322 -16.21 -15.84 -6.26
C GLU A 322 -17.62 -16.11 -6.76
N ALA A 323 -18.18 -15.15 -7.49
CA ALA A 323 -19.51 -15.26 -8.09
C ALA A 323 -19.61 -16.41 -9.11
N LEU A 324 -18.53 -16.71 -9.82
CA LEU A 324 -18.47 -17.80 -10.80
C LEU A 324 -18.52 -19.19 -10.16
N PHE A 325 -18.06 -19.33 -8.91
CA PHE A 325 -17.95 -20.58 -8.17
C PHE A 325 -18.63 -20.49 -6.80
N PRO A 326 -19.98 -20.31 -6.76
CA PRO A 326 -20.71 -19.94 -5.52
C PRO A 326 -20.72 -21.04 -4.45
N THR A 327 -20.28 -22.25 -4.75
CA THR A 327 -20.15 -23.36 -3.79
C THR A 327 -18.72 -23.59 -3.34
N GLU A 328 -17.76 -22.96 -3.98
CA GLU A 328 -16.35 -23.13 -3.69
C GLU A 328 -15.94 -22.31 -2.46
N ASN A 329 -15.26 -22.94 -1.52
CA ASN A 329 -14.62 -22.29 -0.39
C ASN A 329 -13.11 -22.28 -0.61
N GLN A 330 -12.44 -21.26 -0.10
CA GLN A 330 -11.02 -21.06 -0.33
C GLN A 330 -10.24 -20.87 0.99
N GLU A 331 -8.99 -21.32 0.98
CA GLU A 331 -7.96 -20.90 1.91
C GLU A 331 -7.06 -19.88 1.21
N ARG A 332 -6.80 -18.75 1.88
CA ARG A 332 -5.90 -17.73 1.37
C ARG A 332 -4.76 -17.49 2.36
N MET A 333 -3.54 -17.47 1.87
CA MET A 333 -2.33 -17.24 2.67
C MET A 333 -1.49 -16.17 2.02
N THR A 334 -0.92 -15.26 2.81
CA THR A 334 0.03 -14.28 2.30
C THR A 334 1.20 -14.09 3.24
N ALA A 335 2.35 -13.77 2.68
CA ALA A 335 3.51 -13.32 3.45
C ALA A 335 4.16 -12.14 2.72
N SER A 336 4.52 -11.10 3.45
CA SER A 336 5.18 -9.94 2.85
C SER A 336 6.24 -9.32 3.75
N VAL A 337 7.18 -8.67 3.10
CA VAL A 337 8.17 -7.78 3.74
C VAL A 337 8.14 -6.46 2.99
N MET A 338 7.92 -5.38 3.73
CA MET A 338 7.96 -4.02 3.22
C MET A 338 9.17 -3.28 3.80
N TYR A 339 9.83 -2.52 2.97
CA TYR A 339 10.98 -1.71 3.32
C TYR A 339 10.79 -0.28 2.85
N ASN A 340 11.10 0.69 3.71
CA ASN A 340 11.20 2.08 3.31
C ASN A 340 12.45 2.73 3.89
N ARG A 341 13.14 3.50 3.09
CA ARG A 341 14.32 4.28 3.49
C ARG A 341 14.18 5.72 3.04
N PRO A 342 14.13 6.70 3.97
CA PRO A 342 14.27 8.10 3.62
C PRO A 342 15.60 8.37 2.93
N LEU A 343 15.59 9.16 1.87
CA LEU A 343 16.73 9.70 1.16
C LEU A 343 16.82 11.21 1.43
N LEU A 344 17.89 11.87 1.00
CA LEU A 344 18.11 13.29 1.25
C LEU A 344 16.95 14.16 0.72
N ASP A 345 16.48 13.85 -0.49
CA ASP A 345 15.42 14.59 -1.21
C ASP A 345 14.32 13.68 -1.74
N GLY A 346 14.05 12.58 -1.02
CA GLY A 346 13.05 11.59 -1.41
C GLY A 346 12.95 10.41 -0.46
N ASN A 347 12.61 9.25 -1.01
CA ASN A 347 12.59 7.97 -0.31
C ASN A 347 12.69 6.80 -1.30
N TRP A 348 13.12 5.66 -0.80
CA TRP A 348 13.09 4.39 -1.50
C TRP A 348 12.20 3.43 -0.72
N THR A 349 11.21 2.86 -1.40
CA THR A 349 10.29 1.88 -0.83
C THR A 349 10.26 0.63 -1.69
N SER A 350 10.11 -0.55 -1.06
CA SER A 350 10.05 -1.83 -1.75
C SER A 350 9.18 -2.80 -0.99
N THR A 351 8.50 -3.68 -1.72
CA THR A 351 7.70 -4.77 -1.16
C THR A 351 8.05 -6.08 -1.86
N LEU A 352 8.31 -7.11 -1.07
CA LEU A 352 8.33 -8.50 -1.50
C LEU A 352 7.08 -9.18 -0.92
N LEU A 353 6.29 -9.82 -1.78
CA LEU A 353 5.02 -10.42 -1.40
C LEU A 353 4.86 -11.79 -2.07
N TRP A 354 4.35 -12.72 -1.31
CA TRP A 354 3.80 -13.99 -1.76
C TRP A 354 2.34 -14.10 -1.37
N GLY A 355 1.51 -14.50 -2.31
CA GLY A 355 0.10 -14.83 -2.11
C GLY A 355 -0.22 -16.24 -2.60
N ARG A 356 -1.16 -16.90 -1.94
CA ARG A 356 -1.63 -18.25 -2.29
C ARG A 356 -3.12 -18.37 -2.02
N THR A 357 -3.85 -18.84 -3.02
CA THR A 357 -5.22 -19.29 -2.91
C THR A 357 -5.27 -20.80 -3.13
N ARG A 358 -6.04 -21.53 -2.31
CA ARG A 358 -6.34 -22.96 -2.45
C ARG A 358 -7.84 -23.17 -2.44
N SER A 359 -8.37 -23.79 -3.48
CA SER A 359 -9.74 -24.32 -3.49
C SER A 359 -9.88 -25.47 -2.49
N LEU A 360 -10.97 -25.49 -1.73
CA LEU A 360 -11.27 -26.57 -0.80
C LEU A 360 -12.13 -27.69 -1.42
N GLU A 361 -12.63 -27.49 -2.64
CA GLU A 361 -13.41 -28.48 -3.39
C GLU A 361 -12.52 -29.44 -4.16
N ASP A 362 -11.45 -28.96 -4.77
CA ASP A 362 -10.65 -29.76 -5.70
C ASP A 362 -9.13 -29.68 -5.45
N ASP A 363 -8.72 -29.00 -4.36
CA ASP A 363 -7.33 -28.78 -3.95
C ASP A 363 -6.47 -28.00 -4.96
N SER A 364 -7.08 -27.34 -5.95
CA SER A 364 -6.35 -26.46 -6.88
C SER A 364 -5.66 -25.34 -6.12
N ILE A 365 -4.41 -25.06 -6.49
CA ILE A 365 -3.56 -24.07 -5.80
C ILE A 365 -3.07 -23.05 -6.82
N PHE A 366 -3.20 -21.76 -6.48
CA PHE A 366 -2.70 -20.65 -7.26
C PHE A 366 -1.75 -19.83 -6.41
N ASN A 367 -0.49 -19.73 -6.85
CA ASN A 367 0.52 -18.91 -6.19
C ASN A 367 0.80 -17.64 -6.99
N SER A 368 1.12 -16.58 -6.27
CA SER A 368 1.59 -15.32 -6.83
C SER A 368 2.81 -14.82 -6.06
N TYR A 369 3.75 -14.20 -6.78
CA TYR A 369 4.96 -13.61 -6.24
C TYR A 369 5.14 -12.24 -6.85
N LEU A 370 5.38 -11.25 -6.00
CA LEU A 370 5.56 -9.86 -6.37
C LEU A 370 6.83 -9.31 -5.73
N LEU A 371 7.62 -8.62 -6.52
CA LEU A 371 8.64 -7.67 -6.06
C LEU A 371 8.39 -6.34 -6.73
N GLU A 372 8.07 -5.32 -5.95
CA GLU A 372 7.92 -3.96 -6.46
C GLU A 372 8.78 -2.98 -5.67
N SER A 373 9.19 -1.91 -6.33
CA SER A 373 10.06 -0.90 -5.75
C SER A 373 9.79 0.45 -6.40
N THR A 374 9.69 1.49 -5.58
CA THR A 374 9.53 2.88 -6.01
C THR A 374 10.60 3.75 -5.36
N VAL A 375 11.25 4.58 -6.15
CA VAL A 375 12.20 5.59 -5.68
C VAL A 375 11.68 6.97 -6.02
N ARG A 376 11.48 7.80 -5.00
CA ARG A 376 11.31 9.24 -5.13
C ARG A 376 12.66 9.92 -5.04
N PHE A 377 12.98 10.82 -5.97
CA PHE A 377 14.24 11.56 -6.01
C PHE A 377 14.05 12.98 -6.55
N HIS A 378 14.94 13.90 -6.15
CA HIS A 378 14.81 15.32 -6.46
C HIS A 378 13.40 15.87 -6.16
N THR A 379 12.83 15.41 -5.06
CA THR A 379 11.51 15.79 -4.50
C THR A 379 10.28 15.53 -5.38
N ARG A 380 10.41 15.54 -6.70
CA ARG A 380 9.30 15.56 -7.68
C ARG A 380 9.29 14.39 -8.66
N ASN A 381 10.32 13.55 -8.67
CA ASN A 381 10.45 12.48 -9.63
C ASN A 381 10.21 11.15 -8.93
N TYR A 382 9.43 10.29 -9.56
CA TYR A 382 9.20 8.93 -9.12
C TYR A 382 9.55 7.97 -10.24
N ALA A 383 10.29 6.95 -9.91
CA ALA A 383 10.57 5.83 -10.81
C ALA A 383 10.27 4.53 -10.09
N TRP A 384 9.61 3.62 -10.75
CA TRP A 384 9.28 2.32 -10.18
C TRP A 384 9.56 1.16 -11.11
N ALA A 385 9.74 0.01 -10.50
CA ALA A 385 9.83 -1.27 -11.16
C ALA A 385 8.97 -2.30 -10.41
N ARG A 386 8.30 -3.21 -11.15
CA ARG A 386 7.52 -4.33 -10.61
C ARG A 386 7.85 -5.60 -11.38
N VAL A 387 8.10 -6.67 -10.68
CA VAL A 387 8.30 -8.01 -11.21
C VAL A 387 7.27 -8.92 -10.57
N GLU A 388 6.46 -9.56 -11.37
CA GLU A 388 5.36 -10.42 -10.94
C GLU A 388 5.47 -11.78 -11.58
N ASN A 389 5.05 -12.81 -10.86
CA ASN A 389 4.98 -14.17 -11.33
C ASN A 389 3.74 -14.82 -10.74
N ALA A 390 2.64 -14.83 -11.49
CA ALA A 390 1.35 -15.29 -11.02
C ALA A 390 0.88 -16.52 -11.79
N GLU A 391 0.44 -17.54 -11.06
CA GLU A 391 -0.21 -18.69 -11.63
C GLU A 391 -1.58 -18.33 -12.19
N ARG A 392 -1.90 -18.83 -13.39
CA ARG A 392 -3.13 -18.53 -14.10
C ARG A 392 -3.89 -19.81 -14.41
N SER A 393 -5.21 -19.67 -14.59
CA SER A 393 -6.09 -20.81 -14.82
C SER A 393 -6.50 -20.97 -16.27
N ASN A 394 -7.10 -22.14 -16.56
CA ASN A 394 -7.71 -22.49 -17.82
C ASN A 394 -8.89 -21.57 -18.21
N GLN A 395 -9.39 -20.71 -17.32
CA GLN A 395 -10.36 -19.67 -17.65
C GLN A 395 -9.84 -18.73 -18.73
N LEU A 396 -8.54 -18.39 -18.72
CA LEU A 396 -7.93 -17.55 -19.75
C LEU A 396 -8.02 -18.13 -21.15
N ILE A 397 -8.12 -19.46 -21.29
CA ILE A 397 -8.30 -20.13 -22.59
C ILE A 397 -9.70 -19.86 -23.15
N LEU A 398 -10.71 -19.83 -22.25
CA LEU A 398 -12.10 -19.58 -22.62
C LEU A 398 -12.37 -18.09 -22.88
N GLY A 399 -11.66 -17.22 -22.18
CA GLY A 399 -11.84 -15.76 -22.22
C GLY A 399 -13.18 -15.34 -21.64
N GLU A 400 -13.84 -14.35 -22.25
CA GLU A 400 -15.11 -13.76 -21.81
C GLU A 400 -16.36 -14.61 -22.20
N ASN A 401 -16.17 -15.87 -22.54
CA ASN A 401 -17.29 -16.75 -22.83
C ASN A 401 -17.90 -17.29 -21.53
N PRO A 402 -19.22 -17.58 -21.51
CA PRO A 402 -19.83 -18.30 -20.40
C PRO A 402 -19.10 -19.60 -20.11
N LEU A 403 -18.88 -19.90 -18.84
CA LEU A 403 -18.23 -21.14 -18.45
C LEU A 403 -19.09 -22.34 -18.87
N PRO A 404 -18.51 -23.40 -19.48
CA PRO A 404 -19.23 -24.60 -19.84
C PRO A 404 -19.75 -25.33 -18.58
N PRO A 405 -20.86 -26.07 -18.69
CA PRO A 405 -21.36 -26.85 -17.56
C PRO A 405 -20.31 -27.80 -17.00
N GLY A 406 -20.13 -27.81 -15.68
CA GLY A 406 -19.12 -28.61 -15.01
C GLY A 406 -17.67 -28.12 -15.19
N PHE A 407 -17.48 -26.89 -15.60
CA PHE A 407 -16.15 -26.28 -15.64
C PHE A 407 -15.52 -26.30 -14.24
N THR A 408 -14.26 -26.73 -14.19
CA THR A 408 -13.44 -26.67 -12.99
C THR A 408 -12.21 -25.85 -13.30
N GLU A 409 -11.95 -24.85 -12.47
CA GLU A 409 -10.78 -23.99 -12.61
C GLU A 409 -9.51 -24.78 -12.26
N LYS A 410 -8.53 -24.77 -13.16
CA LYS A 410 -7.27 -25.49 -12.99
C LYS A 410 -6.08 -24.63 -13.39
N PRO A 411 -4.98 -24.68 -12.62
CA PRO A 411 -3.77 -23.95 -12.98
C PRO A 411 -3.19 -24.50 -14.30
N ILE A 412 -2.77 -23.60 -15.19
CA ILE A 412 -2.18 -23.92 -16.49
C ILE A 412 -0.76 -23.40 -16.67
N GLY A 413 -0.26 -22.64 -15.73
CA GLY A 413 1.10 -22.11 -15.72
C GLY A 413 1.20 -20.69 -15.21
N HIS A 414 2.43 -20.23 -15.10
CA HIS A 414 2.76 -18.92 -14.59
C HIS A 414 2.89 -17.91 -15.74
N VAL A 415 2.27 -16.75 -15.57
CA VAL A 415 2.53 -15.54 -16.35
C VAL A 415 3.47 -14.66 -15.54
N GLN A 416 4.51 -14.15 -16.18
CA GLN A 416 5.39 -13.13 -15.62
C GLN A 416 5.01 -11.76 -16.18
N ALA A 417 5.03 -10.73 -15.34
CA ALA A 417 4.94 -9.35 -15.78
C ALA A 417 6.15 -8.55 -15.28
N TYR A 418 6.70 -7.72 -16.16
CA TYR A 418 7.85 -6.86 -15.88
C TYR A 418 7.45 -5.44 -16.24
N THR A 419 7.27 -4.62 -15.21
CA THR A 419 6.77 -3.24 -15.35
C THR A 419 7.85 -2.25 -14.95
N LEU A 420 7.98 -1.19 -15.73
CA LEU A 420 8.79 0.00 -15.42
C LEU A 420 7.92 1.23 -15.62
N GLY A 421 8.05 2.21 -14.74
CA GLY A 421 7.32 3.45 -14.88
C GLY A 421 8.09 4.64 -14.31
N TYR A 422 7.61 5.82 -14.71
CA TYR A 422 8.13 7.10 -14.27
C TYR A 422 7.02 8.14 -14.29
N ASP A 423 7.01 9.01 -13.28
CA ASP A 423 6.21 10.23 -13.29
C ASP A 423 6.96 11.43 -12.73
N HIS A 424 6.45 12.62 -13.04
CA HIS A 424 6.98 13.89 -12.56
C HIS A 424 5.87 14.77 -12.01
N ASP A 425 6.05 15.24 -10.76
CA ASP A 425 5.15 16.16 -10.08
C ASP A 425 5.31 17.61 -10.55
N PHE A 426 4.20 18.27 -10.83
CA PHE A 426 4.08 19.70 -11.12
C PHE A 426 3.29 20.42 -10.04
N ASP A 427 3.57 21.69 -9.81
CA ASP A 427 2.82 22.58 -8.90
C ASP A 427 1.71 23.33 -9.66
N LEU A 428 0.75 22.58 -10.23
CA LEU A 428 -0.35 23.18 -10.99
C LEU A 428 -1.48 23.71 -10.10
N ILE A 429 -1.78 22.99 -9.02
CA ILE A 429 -2.90 23.28 -8.12
C ILE A 429 -2.34 23.37 -6.70
N PRO A 430 -2.62 24.46 -5.93
CA PRO A 430 -2.21 24.54 -4.53
C PRO A 430 -2.70 23.33 -3.72
N HIS A 431 -1.86 22.77 -2.88
CA HIS A 431 -2.13 21.58 -2.04
C HIS A 431 -2.41 20.28 -2.79
N PHE A 432 -2.21 20.24 -4.11
CA PHE A 432 -2.31 19.02 -4.91
C PHE A 432 -1.04 18.81 -5.74
N ALA A 433 -0.39 17.67 -5.54
CA ALA A 433 0.64 17.19 -6.45
C ALA A 433 -0.05 16.67 -7.71
N SER A 434 0.22 17.31 -8.84
CA SER A 434 -0.26 16.90 -10.16
C SER A 434 0.91 16.33 -10.93
N ALA A 435 0.82 15.10 -11.42
CA ALA A 435 1.91 14.47 -12.16
C ALA A 435 1.48 14.07 -13.57
N VAL A 436 2.46 13.96 -14.45
CA VAL A 436 2.34 13.28 -15.74
C VAL A 436 3.31 12.10 -15.72
N GLY A 437 2.85 10.94 -16.14
CA GLY A 437 3.64 9.72 -16.08
C GLY A 437 3.34 8.74 -17.20
N ALA A 438 4.21 7.75 -17.29
CA ALA A 438 4.09 6.64 -18.21
C ALA A 438 4.56 5.34 -17.56
N GLN A 439 3.93 4.24 -17.92
CA GLN A 439 4.29 2.89 -17.51
C GLN A 439 4.36 1.98 -18.71
N PHE A 440 5.33 1.09 -18.73
CA PHE A 440 5.49 0.04 -19.73
C PHE A 440 5.55 -1.31 -19.04
N THR A 441 4.78 -2.28 -19.54
CA THR A 441 4.77 -3.66 -19.04
C THR A 441 5.02 -4.64 -20.18
N THR A 442 5.86 -5.64 -19.97
CA THR A 442 6.03 -6.78 -20.89
C THR A 442 5.76 -8.09 -20.17
N TYR A 443 5.24 -9.06 -20.90
CA TYR A 443 4.79 -10.31 -20.29
C TYR A 443 5.56 -11.51 -20.82
N GLY A 444 5.94 -12.41 -19.87
CA GLY A 444 6.41 -13.76 -20.16
C GLY A 444 5.21 -14.70 -20.17
N VAL A 445 4.88 -15.25 -21.33
CA VAL A 445 3.67 -16.05 -21.56
C VAL A 445 4.01 -17.54 -21.60
N PRO A 446 3.33 -18.40 -20.80
CA PRO A 446 3.51 -19.85 -20.88
C PRO A 446 3.08 -20.39 -22.26
N ASN A 447 3.70 -21.48 -22.70
CA ASN A 447 3.52 -22.00 -24.05
C ASN A 447 2.05 -22.28 -24.43
N ILE A 448 1.25 -22.73 -23.45
CA ILE A 448 -0.18 -23.02 -23.67
C ILE A 448 -1.00 -21.79 -24.04
N LEU A 449 -0.59 -20.58 -23.59
CA LEU A 449 -1.28 -19.32 -23.85
C LEU A 449 -0.73 -18.57 -25.07
N LYS A 450 0.47 -18.92 -25.58
CA LYS A 450 1.06 -18.22 -26.74
C LYS A 450 0.20 -18.20 -27.99
N PRO A 451 -0.56 -19.25 -28.35
CA PRO A 451 -1.45 -19.23 -29.51
C PRO A 451 -2.56 -18.17 -29.39
N ILE A 452 -2.94 -17.82 -28.14
CA ILE A 452 -4.03 -16.87 -27.85
C ILE A 452 -3.50 -15.43 -27.72
N TYR A 453 -2.36 -15.24 -27.02
CA TYR A 453 -1.86 -13.93 -26.63
C TYR A 453 -0.67 -13.43 -27.47
N GLY A 454 -0.06 -14.31 -28.25
CA GLY A 454 1.25 -14.05 -28.87
C GLY A 454 2.40 -14.36 -27.91
N SER A 455 3.63 -14.21 -28.38
CA SER A 455 4.83 -14.57 -27.62
C SER A 455 5.29 -13.46 -26.66
N HIS A 456 5.01 -12.20 -27.01
CA HIS A 456 5.53 -11.02 -26.32
C HIS A 456 4.49 -9.89 -26.28
N PRO A 457 3.36 -10.07 -25.59
CA PRO A 457 2.42 -8.98 -25.39
C PRO A 457 3.06 -7.89 -24.51
N VAL A 458 2.63 -6.65 -24.76
CA VAL A 458 3.08 -5.48 -23.97
C VAL A 458 1.89 -4.60 -23.63
N GLY A 459 2.00 -3.87 -22.52
CA GLY A 459 1.08 -2.84 -22.09
C GLY A 459 1.80 -1.49 -21.96
N VAL A 460 1.10 -0.41 -22.29
CA VAL A 460 1.56 0.96 -22.11
C VAL A 460 0.44 1.77 -21.46
N ALA A 461 0.73 2.40 -20.33
CA ALA A 461 -0.15 3.38 -19.70
C ALA A 461 0.47 4.77 -19.79
N LEU A 462 -0.28 5.73 -20.30
CA LEU A 462 0.01 7.16 -20.18
C LEU A 462 -1.00 7.75 -19.22
N PHE A 463 -0.56 8.56 -18.27
CA PHE A 463 -1.49 9.03 -17.25
C PHE A 463 -1.18 10.42 -16.70
N VAL A 464 -2.22 11.02 -16.12
CA VAL A 464 -2.12 12.16 -15.22
C VAL A 464 -2.56 11.71 -13.83
N ARG A 465 -1.83 12.11 -12.81
CA ARG A 465 -2.13 11.79 -11.41
C ARG A 465 -2.38 13.06 -10.59
N PHE A 466 -3.35 12.99 -9.66
CA PHE A 466 -3.64 14.03 -8.68
C PHE A 466 -3.66 13.44 -7.28
N ARG A 467 -2.89 14.06 -6.37
CA ARG A 467 -2.78 13.63 -4.97
C ARG A 467 -2.75 14.85 -4.04
N PRO A 468 -3.60 14.90 -2.98
CA PRO A 468 -3.46 15.95 -1.98
C PRO A 468 -2.16 15.78 -1.19
N PHE A 469 -1.51 16.86 -0.84
CA PHE A 469 -0.30 16.87 0.00
C PHE A 469 -0.26 18.07 0.93
N SER A 470 0.39 17.94 2.08
CA SER A 470 0.75 19.08 2.92
C SER A 470 2.01 19.75 2.36
N GLY A 471 2.02 21.06 2.21
CA GLY A 471 3.17 21.83 1.69
C GLY A 471 4.47 21.68 2.50
N LYS A 472 4.46 20.96 3.62
CA LYS A 472 5.62 20.63 4.46
C LYS A 472 6.33 19.33 4.08
N GLU A 473 5.78 18.55 3.17
CA GLU A 473 6.32 17.23 2.76
C GLU A 473 7.16 17.27 1.47
N ARG A 474 7.34 18.45 0.90
CA ARG A 474 8.19 18.70 -0.29
C ARG A 474 9.59 19.16 0.05
#